data_48504a5c6d0bbc46978e6713fe5070e8
#
_entry.id   48504a5c6d0bbc46978e6713fe5070e8
#
_cell.length_a   1.000
_cell.length_b   1.000
_cell.length_c   1.000
_cell.angle_alpha   90.00
_cell.angle_beta   90.00
_cell.angle_gamma   90.00
#
_symmetry.space_group_name_H-M   'P 1'
#
loop_
_entity.id
_entity.type
_entity.pdbx_description
1 polymer ?
#
loop_
_entity_poly.entity_id
_entity_poly.type
_entity_poly.pdbx_seq_one_letter_code
_entity_poly.pdbx_strand_id
1 'polypeptide(L)'
;MSVEVLNESGEVPSPCPEQELADLARHVLDQLRVHPRAELTVTLVDERTMSSLHERWMDLPGPTDVMSFPMDELRPGRGDADEDLAEGVLGDVVLCPSVARAQAARAGHAVGDELLLLTTHGILHLLGFDHAEPAEEREMFDLQRTLLLTFLAQRGRTTTAAPEAGRT
;
A
#
# COMPACT_ATOMS: atom_id res chain seq x y z
N MET A 1 8.76 -12.76 7.71
CA MET A 1 7.95 -11.99 6.76
C MET A 1 8.87 -11.45 5.68
N SER A 2 8.55 -11.75 4.44
CA SER A 2 9.38 -11.39 3.29
C SER A 2 8.69 -10.28 2.51
N VAL A 3 9.34 -9.12 2.42
CA VAL A 3 8.86 -8.00 1.61
C VAL A 3 9.92 -7.69 0.57
N GLU A 4 9.56 -7.79 -0.69
CA GLU A 4 10.42 -7.46 -1.81
C GLU A 4 9.88 -6.21 -2.51
N VAL A 5 10.74 -5.25 -2.80
CA VAL A 5 10.39 -4.05 -3.54
C VAL A 5 11.17 -4.03 -4.85
N LEU A 6 10.45 -3.99 -5.96
CA LEU A 6 11.03 -3.99 -7.30
C LEU A 6 10.72 -2.66 -7.98
N ASN A 7 11.75 -1.95 -8.41
CA ASN A 7 11.57 -0.71 -9.16
C ASN A 7 11.72 -0.95 -10.65
N GLU A 8 10.60 -1.06 -11.33
CA GLU A 8 10.52 -1.24 -12.78
C GLU A 8 9.94 0.00 -13.48
N SER A 9 9.87 1.12 -12.75
CA SER A 9 9.27 2.36 -13.25
C SER A 9 10.14 3.14 -14.24
N GLY A 10 11.43 2.85 -14.25
CA GLY A 10 12.39 3.64 -15.02
C GLY A 10 12.88 4.89 -14.28
N GLU A 11 12.29 5.26 -13.16
CA GLU A 11 12.75 6.39 -12.35
C GLU A 11 13.86 5.93 -11.40
N VAL A 12 15.04 6.50 -11.53
CA VAL A 12 16.21 6.18 -10.69
C VAL A 12 16.85 7.49 -10.24
N PRO A 13 16.90 7.76 -8.92
CA PRO A 13 16.36 6.95 -7.83
C PRO A 13 14.83 6.99 -7.79
N SER A 14 14.24 6.01 -7.10
CA SER A 14 12.80 5.99 -6.83
C SER A 14 12.41 7.23 -6.02
N PRO A 15 11.23 7.84 -6.27
CA PRO A 15 10.76 8.99 -5.48
C PRO A 15 10.61 8.72 -3.99
N CYS A 16 10.38 7.46 -3.63
CA CYS A 16 10.46 6.98 -2.26
C CYS A 16 11.53 5.87 -2.24
N PRO A 17 12.50 5.92 -1.33
CA PRO A 17 13.51 4.87 -1.26
C PRO A 17 12.87 3.49 -1.13
N GLU A 18 13.37 2.53 -1.89
CA GLU A 18 12.84 1.16 -1.87
C GLU A 18 12.88 0.56 -0.47
N GLN A 19 13.93 0.84 0.29
CA GLN A 19 14.05 0.37 1.65
C GLN A 19 12.97 0.97 2.55
N GLU A 20 12.60 2.21 2.35
CA GLU A 20 11.53 2.85 3.13
C GLU A 20 10.17 2.24 2.82
N LEU A 21 9.90 1.92 1.56
CA LEU A 21 8.68 1.20 1.18
C LEU A 21 8.64 -0.19 1.82
N ALA A 22 9.77 -0.89 1.82
CA ALA A 22 9.87 -2.20 2.47
C ALA A 22 9.65 -2.10 3.98
N ASP A 23 10.23 -1.10 4.62
CA ASP A 23 10.09 -0.89 6.06
C ASP A 23 8.64 -0.55 6.43
N LEU A 24 7.99 0.30 5.63
CA LEU A 24 6.57 0.61 5.83
C LEU A 24 5.71 -0.65 5.70
N ALA A 25 5.95 -1.45 4.67
CA ALA A 25 5.19 -2.67 4.46
C ALA A 25 5.34 -3.63 5.63
N ARG A 26 6.54 -3.81 6.15
CA ARG A 26 6.77 -4.64 7.34
C ARG A 26 6.07 -4.09 8.57
N HIS A 27 6.09 -2.77 8.74
CA HIS A 27 5.37 -2.11 9.83
C HIS A 27 3.87 -2.41 9.78
N VAL A 28 3.26 -2.26 8.60
CA VAL A 28 1.83 -2.53 8.42
C VAL A 28 1.49 -3.98 8.72
N LEU A 29 2.25 -4.91 8.15
CA LEU A 29 2.04 -6.34 8.35
C LEU A 29 2.23 -6.75 9.81
N ASP A 30 3.22 -6.18 10.48
CA ASP A 30 3.49 -6.43 11.88
C ASP A 30 2.37 -5.89 12.77
N GLN A 31 1.95 -4.66 12.54
CA GLN A 31 0.87 -4.03 13.33
C GLN A 31 -0.46 -4.78 13.18
N LEU A 32 -0.71 -5.36 12.02
CA LEU A 32 -1.91 -6.14 11.76
C LEU A 32 -1.74 -7.62 12.07
N ARG A 33 -0.62 -8.00 12.66
CA ARG A 33 -0.31 -9.36 13.11
C ARG A 33 -0.46 -10.41 12.01
N VAL A 34 0.00 -10.06 10.81
CA VAL A 34 0.09 -11.01 9.72
C VAL A 34 1.24 -11.97 10.02
N HIS A 35 1.08 -13.23 9.63
CA HIS A 35 2.05 -14.26 9.94
C HIS A 35 3.47 -13.87 9.50
N PRO A 36 4.51 -14.15 10.33
CA PRO A 36 5.89 -13.76 10.00
C PRO A 36 6.44 -14.35 8.70
N ARG A 37 5.83 -15.40 8.19
CA ARG A 37 6.24 -16.03 6.92
C ARG A 37 5.43 -15.55 5.72
N ALA A 38 4.55 -14.58 5.89
CA ALA A 38 3.82 -14.00 4.77
C ALA A 38 4.78 -13.32 3.79
N GLU A 39 4.49 -13.41 2.51
CA GLU A 39 5.29 -12.82 1.45
C GLU A 39 4.51 -11.73 0.72
N LEU A 40 5.14 -10.60 0.51
CA LEU A 40 4.55 -9.46 -0.20
C LEU A 40 5.56 -8.92 -1.20
N THR A 41 5.09 -8.62 -2.40
CA THR A 41 5.90 -7.90 -3.40
C THR A 41 5.26 -6.54 -3.67
N VAL A 42 6.08 -5.50 -3.67
CA VAL A 42 5.69 -4.14 -4.05
C VAL A 42 6.47 -3.79 -5.30
N THR A 43 5.79 -3.50 -6.39
CA THR A 43 6.42 -3.20 -7.68
C THR A 43 6.03 -1.79 -8.13
N LEU A 44 7.04 -1.01 -8.50
CA LEU A 44 6.83 0.31 -9.09
C LEU A 44 6.94 0.16 -10.60
N VAL A 45 5.95 0.65 -11.34
CA VAL A 45 5.87 0.51 -12.79
C VAL A 45 5.65 1.87 -13.45
N ASP A 46 5.92 1.95 -14.76
CA ASP A 46 5.63 3.13 -15.55
C ASP A 46 4.13 3.20 -15.92
N GLU A 47 3.71 4.32 -16.50
CA GLU A 47 2.31 4.53 -16.87
C GLU A 47 1.82 3.52 -17.90
N ARG A 48 2.66 3.15 -18.85
CA ARG A 48 2.31 2.19 -19.91
C ARG A 48 1.96 0.83 -19.31
N THR A 49 2.83 0.34 -18.43
CA THR A 49 2.62 -0.93 -17.75
C THR A 49 1.38 -0.87 -16.87
N MET A 50 1.22 0.21 -16.10
CA MET A 50 0.04 0.37 -15.24
C MET A 50 -1.25 0.45 -16.07
N SER A 51 -1.24 1.16 -17.19
CA SER A 51 -2.39 1.24 -18.09
C SER A 51 -2.80 -0.14 -18.60
N SER A 52 -1.81 -0.96 -18.99
CA SER A 52 -2.07 -2.32 -19.45
C SER A 52 -2.69 -3.19 -18.35
N LEU A 53 -2.18 -3.09 -17.13
CA LEU A 53 -2.73 -3.83 -15.98
C LEU A 53 -4.14 -3.37 -15.63
N HIS A 54 -4.37 -2.07 -15.64
CA HIS A 54 -5.66 -1.48 -15.29
C HIS A 54 -6.74 -1.87 -16.30
N GLU A 55 -6.40 -1.84 -17.59
CA GLU A 55 -7.30 -2.27 -18.65
C GLU A 55 -7.57 -3.77 -18.59
N ARG A 56 -6.53 -4.57 -18.42
CA ARG A 56 -6.64 -6.04 -18.41
C ARG A 56 -7.42 -6.58 -17.22
N TRP A 57 -7.20 -6.04 -16.02
CA TRP A 57 -7.74 -6.60 -14.78
C TRP A 57 -8.97 -5.87 -14.25
N MET A 58 -9.11 -4.59 -14.56
CA MET A 58 -10.22 -3.76 -14.10
C MET A 58 -11.13 -3.28 -15.22
N ASP A 59 -10.76 -3.54 -16.48
CA ASP A 59 -11.47 -3.11 -17.68
C ASP A 59 -11.69 -1.59 -17.70
N LEU A 60 -10.70 -0.85 -17.23
CA LEU A 60 -10.73 0.62 -17.17
C LEU A 60 -9.53 1.18 -17.95
N PRO A 61 -9.74 2.25 -18.74
CA PRO A 61 -8.66 2.84 -19.54
C PRO A 61 -7.74 3.72 -18.70
N GLY A 62 -6.49 3.83 -19.18
CA GLY A 62 -5.50 4.71 -18.58
C GLY A 62 -4.83 4.15 -17.33
N PRO A 63 -3.78 4.84 -16.87
CA PRO A 63 -3.08 4.39 -15.67
C PRO A 63 -3.85 4.74 -14.40
N THR A 64 -3.58 3.98 -13.34
CA THR A 64 -4.05 4.28 -11.99
C THR A 64 -2.87 4.41 -11.04
N ASP A 65 -3.11 4.81 -9.81
CA ASP A 65 -2.06 5.03 -8.82
C ASP A 65 -1.56 3.73 -8.16
N VAL A 66 -2.47 2.84 -7.81
CA VAL A 66 -2.15 1.60 -7.12
C VAL A 66 -3.12 0.50 -7.52
N MET A 67 -2.61 -0.73 -7.63
CA MET A 67 -3.43 -1.93 -7.81
C MET A 67 -2.95 -3.00 -6.85
N SER A 68 -3.88 -3.79 -6.33
CA SER A 68 -3.60 -4.90 -5.42
C SER A 68 -4.06 -6.21 -6.04
N PHE A 69 -3.18 -7.20 -6.02
CA PHE A 69 -3.44 -8.52 -6.58
C PHE A 69 -3.27 -9.57 -5.48
N PRO A 70 -4.35 -9.94 -4.76
CA PRO A 70 -4.24 -10.96 -3.72
C PRO A 70 -3.97 -12.32 -4.33
N MET A 71 -3.09 -13.10 -3.68
CA MET A 71 -2.78 -14.47 -4.09
C MET A 71 -3.46 -15.46 -3.17
N ASP A 72 -3.25 -15.32 -1.87
CA ASP A 72 -3.88 -16.17 -0.86
C ASP A 72 -4.79 -15.32 0.02
N GLU A 73 -5.82 -15.93 0.60
CA GLU A 73 -6.71 -15.23 1.52
C GLU A 73 -6.07 -15.13 2.91
N LEU A 74 -5.10 -14.22 3.03
CA LEU A 74 -4.48 -13.93 4.32
C LEU A 74 -5.27 -12.84 5.03
N ARG A 75 -5.34 -12.96 6.36
CA ARG A 75 -6.10 -12.02 7.19
C ARG A 75 -5.25 -11.53 8.35
N PRO A 76 -5.61 -10.37 8.96
CA PRO A 76 -4.93 -9.91 10.15
C PRO A 76 -5.05 -10.95 11.27
N GLY A 77 -3.97 -11.16 11.99
CA GLY A 77 -3.94 -12.07 13.12
C GLY A 77 -4.69 -11.53 14.33
N ARG A 78 -5.17 -12.44 15.18
CA ARG A 78 -5.92 -12.08 16.40
C ARG A 78 -5.07 -12.05 17.66
N GLY A 79 -3.77 -12.30 17.54
CA GLY A 79 -2.86 -12.22 18.66
C GLY A 79 -2.75 -13.48 19.51
N ASP A 80 -3.40 -14.54 19.13
CA ASP A 80 -3.29 -15.84 19.77
C ASP A 80 -2.95 -16.94 18.75
N ALA A 81 -3.15 -18.18 19.07
CA ALA A 81 -2.61 -19.34 18.42
C ALA A 81 -3.04 -19.63 16.98
N ASP A 82 -3.68 -18.71 16.28
CA ASP A 82 -4.06 -18.91 14.88
C ASP A 82 -2.89 -18.67 13.92
N GLU A 83 -1.75 -19.15 14.31
CA GLU A 83 -0.49 -19.01 13.58
C GLU A 83 -0.51 -19.71 12.22
N ASP A 84 -1.42 -20.64 12.04
CA ASP A 84 -1.51 -21.44 10.83
C ASP A 84 -2.23 -20.73 9.67
N LEU A 85 -2.90 -19.62 9.93
CA LEU A 85 -3.84 -19.05 8.98
C LEU A 85 -3.23 -18.03 8.02
N ALA A 86 -2.08 -17.48 8.33
CA ALA A 86 -1.54 -16.37 7.57
C ALA A 86 -0.20 -16.68 6.89
N GLU A 87 0.23 -17.95 6.89
CA GLU A 87 1.43 -18.34 6.17
C GLU A 87 1.09 -18.47 4.68
N GLY A 88 1.83 -17.79 3.83
CA GLY A 88 1.64 -17.89 2.39
C GLY A 88 2.00 -16.59 1.68
N VAL A 89 1.65 -16.53 0.41
CA VAL A 89 1.87 -15.34 -0.42
C VAL A 89 0.68 -14.41 -0.30
N LEU A 90 0.89 -13.26 0.31
CA LEU A 90 -0.16 -12.25 0.46
C LEU A 90 -0.59 -11.71 -0.91
N GLY A 91 0.37 -11.36 -1.75
CA GLY A 91 0.11 -10.88 -3.10
C GLY A 91 1.06 -9.77 -3.51
N ASP A 92 0.58 -8.98 -4.47
CA ASP A 92 1.35 -7.90 -5.07
C ASP A 92 0.62 -6.57 -4.92
N VAL A 93 1.37 -5.54 -4.55
CA VAL A 93 0.94 -4.14 -4.63
C VAL A 93 1.74 -3.51 -5.76
N VAL A 94 1.05 -2.96 -6.76
CA VAL A 94 1.68 -2.32 -7.92
C VAL A 94 1.40 -0.82 -7.84
N LEU A 95 2.45 -0.03 -7.90
CA LEU A 95 2.40 1.43 -7.78
C LEU A 95 2.85 2.09 -9.07
N CYS A 96 2.23 3.21 -9.42
CA CYS A 96 2.66 4.04 -10.55
C CYS A 96 3.17 5.40 -10.02
N PRO A 97 4.49 5.57 -9.88
CA PRO A 97 5.05 6.82 -9.33
C PRO A 97 4.65 8.07 -10.11
N SER A 98 4.50 7.97 -11.44
CA SER A 98 4.09 9.10 -12.27
C SER A 98 2.70 9.61 -11.90
N VAL A 99 1.74 8.70 -11.70
CA VAL A 99 0.38 9.08 -11.26
C VAL A 99 0.40 9.60 -9.83
N ALA A 100 1.15 8.94 -8.96
CA ALA A 100 1.31 9.36 -7.56
C ALA A 100 1.89 10.77 -7.47
N ARG A 101 2.84 11.11 -8.33
CA ARG A 101 3.46 12.45 -8.39
C ARG A 101 2.42 13.52 -8.71
N ALA A 102 1.56 13.27 -9.69
CA ALA A 102 0.50 14.20 -10.05
C ALA A 102 -0.51 14.39 -8.91
N GLN A 103 -0.88 13.31 -8.23
CA GLN A 103 -1.79 13.37 -7.08
C GLN A 103 -1.17 14.12 -5.90
N ALA A 104 0.09 13.84 -5.59
CA ALA A 104 0.82 14.51 -4.51
C ALA A 104 0.92 16.02 -4.76
N ALA A 105 1.21 16.42 -6.00
CA ALA A 105 1.27 17.82 -6.38
C ALA A 105 -0.07 18.53 -6.16
N ARG A 106 -1.18 17.90 -6.55
CA ARG A 106 -2.51 18.46 -6.35
C ARG A 106 -2.88 18.54 -4.87
N ALA A 107 -2.47 17.56 -4.08
CA ALA A 107 -2.77 17.51 -2.65
C ALA A 107 -1.82 18.34 -1.79
N GLY A 108 -0.68 18.75 -2.33
CA GLY A 108 0.29 19.60 -1.63
C GLY A 108 1.21 18.84 -0.68
N HIS A 109 1.50 17.57 -0.94
CA HIS A 109 2.47 16.81 -0.15
C HIS A 109 3.52 16.14 -1.03
N ALA A 110 4.55 15.58 -0.39
CA ALA A 110 5.65 14.94 -1.10
C ALA A 110 5.21 13.65 -1.79
N VAL A 111 5.78 13.37 -2.98
CA VAL A 111 5.49 12.15 -3.73
C VAL A 111 5.89 10.90 -2.96
N GLY A 112 6.96 10.95 -2.18
CA GLY A 112 7.37 9.84 -1.34
C GLY A 112 6.29 9.47 -0.31
N ASP A 113 5.69 10.48 0.32
CA ASP A 113 4.60 10.28 1.28
C ASP A 113 3.36 9.70 0.59
N GLU A 114 3.06 10.15 -0.63
CA GLU A 114 1.96 9.58 -1.42
C GLU A 114 2.19 8.09 -1.69
N LEU A 115 3.40 7.71 -2.07
CA LEU A 115 3.74 6.31 -2.31
C LEU A 115 3.63 5.47 -1.05
N LEU A 116 4.02 6.00 0.11
CA LEU A 116 3.84 5.32 1.39
C LEU A 116 2.35 5.12 1.71
N LEU A 117 1.55 6.13 1.48
CA LEU A 117 0.10 6.07 1.67
C LEU A 117 -0.54 5.02 0.77
N LEU A 118 -0.20 5.03 -0.52
CA LEU A 118 -0.74 4.10 -1.50
C LEU A 118 -0.32 2.66 -1.21
N THR A 119 0.90 2.46 -0.72
CA THR A 119 1.38 1.13 -0.32
C THR A 119 0.57 0.62 0.86
N THR A 120 0.35 1.45 1.87
CA THR A 120 -0.50 1.09 3.02
C THR A 120 -1.90 0.71 2.56
N HIS A 121 -2.50 1.53 1.71
CA HIS A 121 -3.83 1.29 1.15
C HIS A 121 -3.90 -0.04 0.39
N GLY A 122 -2.92 -0.30 -0.46
CA GLY A 122 -2.86 -1.54 -1.23
C GLY A 122 -2.73 -2.78 -0.35
N ILE A 123 -1.94 -2.71 0.71
CA ILE A 123 -1.79 -3.83 1.65
C ILE A 123 -3.11 -4.09 2.37
N LEU A 124 -3.82 -3.05 2.79
CA LEU A 124 -5.11 -3.21 3.45
C LEU A 124 -6.12 -3.92 2.52
N HIS A 125 -6.13 -3.58 1.24
CA HIS A 125 -6.97 -4.29 0.27
C HIS A 125 -6.59 -5.77 0.16
N LEU A 126 -5.30 -6.09 0.16
CA LEU A 126 -4.85 -7.48 0.14
C LEU A 126 -5.35 -8.26 1.35
N LEU A 127 -5.52 -7.59 2.48
CA LEU A 127 -6.00 -8.20 3.72
C LEU A 127 -7.54 -8.22 3.84
N GLY A 128 -8.24 -7.76 2.80
CA GLY A 128 -9.69 -7.83 2.76
C GLY A 128 -10.42 -6.57 3.19
N PHE A 129 -9.71 -5.51 3.55
CA PHE A 129 -10.36 -4.23 3.83
C PHE A 129 -10.92 -3.63 2.54
N ASP A 130 -12.07 -2.98 2.66
CA ASP A 130 -12.74 -2.37 1.52
C ASP A 130 -13.33 -1.03 1.93
N HIS A 131 -13.76 -0.23 0.94
CA HIS A 131 -14.37 1.07 1.17
C HIS A 131 -15.68 1.23 0.38
N ALA A 132 -16.39 0.13 0.12
CA ALA A 132 -17.64 0.13 -0.61
C ALA A 132 -18.79 0.73 0.20
N GLU A 133 -18.78 0.53 1.52
CA GLU A 133 -19.78 1.07 2.44
C GLU A 133 -19.18 2.20 3.26
N PRO A 134 -19.97 3.25 3.65
CA PRO A 134 -19.42 4.38 4.42
C PRO A 134 -18.74 3.99 5.72
N ALA A 135 -19.25 2.98 6.44
CA ALA A 135 -18.64 2.52 7.68
C ALA A 135 -17.31 1.81 7.42
N GLU A 136 -17.25 0.99 6.37
CA GLU A 136 -16.02 0.30 5.94
C GLU A 136 -14.98 1.30 5.46
N GLU A 137 -15.38 2.30 4.70
CA GLU A 137 -14.51 3.37 4.22
C GLU A 137 -13.85 4.09 5.40
N ARG A 138 -14.65 4.45 6.39
CA ARG A 138 -14.17 5.16 7.58
C ARG A 138 -13.16 4.33 8.36
N GLU A 139 -13.49 3.06 8.58
CA GLU A 139 -12.60 2.12 9.27
C GLU A 139 -11.28 1.97 8.53
N MET A 140 -11.34 1.77 7.23
CA MET A 140 -10.15 1.59 6.40
C MET A 140 -9.26 2.83 6.40
N PHE A 141 -9.84 4.02 6.19
CA PHE A 141 -9.08 5.26 6.15
C PHE A 141 -8.51 5.66 7.51
N ASP A 142 -9.25 5.41 8.59
CA ASP A 142 -8.72 5.64 9.95
C ASP A 142 -7.54 4.73 10.24
N LEU A 143 -7.64 3.47 9.87
CA LEU A 143 -6.55 2.49 10.03
C LEU A 143 -5.34 2.88 9.17
N GLN A 144 -5.57 3.21 7.91
CA GLN A 144 -4.54 3.66 6.98
C GLN A 144 -3.78 4.86 7.54
N ARG A 145 -4.51 5.85 8.02
CA ARG A 145 -3.94 7.04 8.63
C ARG A 145 -3.09 6.70 9.85
N THR A 146 -3.62 5.88 10.75
CA THR A 146 -2.90 5.47 11.97
C THR A 146 -1.62 4.74 11.64
N LEU A 147 -1.67 3.79 10.71
CA LEU A 147 -0.49 3.01 10.31
C LEU A 147 0.59 3.90 9.70
N LEU A 148 0.20 4.80 8.80
CA LEU A 148 1.16 5.70 8.16
C LEU A 148 1.77 6.68 9.16
N LEU A 149 0.96 7.31 10.00
CA LEU A 149 1.43 8.30 10.96
C LEU A 149 2.32 7.68 12.05
N THR A 150 1.99 6.48 12.53
CA THR A 150 2.83 5.79 13.52
C THR A 150 4.17 5.38 12.93
N PHE A 151 4.19 4.93 11.67
CA PHE A 151 5.44 4.62 10.99
C PHE A 151 6.34 5.86 10.88
N LEU A 152 5.77 6.97 10.41
CA LEU A 152 6.52 8.21 10.24
C LEU A 152 6.97 8.80 11.57
N ALA A 153 6.13 8.69 12.61
CA ALA A 153 6.48 9.19 13.95
C ALA A 153 7.71 8.49 14.50
N GLN A 154 7.88 7.20 14.24
CA GLN A 154 9.06 6.45 14.65
C GLN A 154 10.33 6.96 13.96
N ARG A 155 10.18 7.66 12.85
CA ARG A 155 11.29 8.28 12.09
C ARG A 155 11.39 9.79 12.32
N GLY A 156 10.64 10.32 13.29
CA GLY A 156 10.61 11.76 13.57
C GLY A 156 9.95 12.58 12.47
N ARG A 157 9.05 11.99 11.70
CA ARG A 157 8.40 12.63 10.56
C ARG A 157 6.88 12.67 10.72
N THR A 158 6.26 13.57 9.99
CA THR A 158 4.80 13.71 9.89
C THR A 158 4.43 13.99 8.44
N THR A 159 3.16 13.86 8.09
CA THR A 159 2.70 14.10 6.72
C THR A 159 1.26 14.60 6.69
N THR A 160 0.91 15.32 5.62
CA THR A 160 -0.47 15.67 5.30
C THR A 160 -1.10 14.67 4.32
N ALA A 161 -0.37 13.64 3.92
CA ALA A 161 -0.85 12.61 2.98
C ALA A 161 -1.85 11.63 3.60
N ALA A 162 -2.14 11.73 4.88
CA ALA A 162 -3.07 10.84 5.58
C ALA A 162 -4.26 11.62 6.14
N PRO A 163 -5.16 12.13 5.29
CA PRO A 163 -6.33 12.88 5.75
C PRO A 163 -7.31 11.97 6.49
N GLU A 164 -8.13 12.59 7.33
CA GLU A 164 -9.21 11.88 8.00
C GLU A 164 -10.26 11.45 6.97
N ALA A 165 -10.99 10.37 7.28
CA ALA A 165 -12.06 9.89 6.43
C ALA A 165 -13.10 10.98 6.20
N GLY A 166 -13.55 11.14 4.94
CA GLY A 166 -14.52 12.16 4.56
C GLY A 166 -13.93 13.51 4.19
N ARG A 167 -12.61 13.64 4.25
CA ARG A 167 -11.89 14.84 3.79
C ARG A 167 -11.16 14.50 2.50
N THR A 168 -11.70 14.88 1.41
CA THR A 168 -11.09 14.68 0.08
C THR A 168 -10.54 15.99 -0.47
#